data_043645df6ca2cd9ac7603e7d1e948019
#
_entry.id   043645df6ca2cd9ac7603e7d1e948019
#
_cell.length_a   1.000
_cell.length_b   1.000
_cell.length_c   1.000
_cell.angle_alpha   90.00
_cell.angle_beta   90.00
_cell.angle_gamma   90.00
#
_symmetry.space_group_name_H-M   'P 1'
#
loop_
_entity.id
_entity.type
_entity.pdbx_description
1 polymer ?
#
loop_
_entity_poly.entity_id
_entity_poly.type
_entity_poly.pdbx_seq_one_letter_code
_entity_poly.pdbx_strand_id
1 'polypeptide(L)'
;VGSEMCIRDREAIQKGKYRWAAELLNHHVFAYPDNKEARALLADVYEQMGYQAESGPWRNFYLSGAKELRTGVDIRRGPSTASPDMVSNVPTSMFLDFMAVRFNPEGADDLEVKINLDFTDTKEQFVLSLNNSVLNNIQNKQDEKADATLTLTRTIFNEVVMGATSFPIEIIKGNVKVGGNPLALARVFSRLDDFPADFNIVTP
;
A
#
# COMPACT_ATOMS: atom_id res chain seq x y z
N VAL A 1 1.11 -30.70 22.52
CA VAL A 1 0.44 -29.37 22.64
C VAL A 1 -0.51 -29.13 21.48
N GLY A 2 -0.16 -29.51 20.24
CA GLY A 2 -1.04 -29.29 19.07
C GLY A 2 -2.33 -30.11 19.06
N SER A 3 -2.32 -31.35 19.53
CA SER A 3 -3.50 -32.24 19.49
C SER A 3 -4.60 -31.87 20.50
N GLU A 4 -4.24 -31.37 21.68
CA GLU A 4 -5.23 -30.98 22.70
C GLU A 4 -5.98 -29.68 22.33
N MET A 5 -5.31 -28.75 21.69
CA MET A 5 -5.95 -27.53 21.20
C MET A 5 -6.98 -27.86 20.10
N CYS A 6 -6.62 -28.68 19.13
CA CYS A 6 -7.56 -29.11 18.09
C CYS A 6 -8.78 -29.87 18.63
N ILE A 7 -8.68 -30.57 19.75
CA ILE A 7 -9.83 -31.25 20.39
C ILE A 7 -10.80 -30.21 20.98
N ARG A 8 -10.30 -29.22 21.72
CA ARG A 8 -11.14 -28.14 22.28
C ARG A 8 -11.80 -27.28 21.20
N ASP A 9 -11.08 -27.03 20.11
CA ASP A 9 -11.60 -26.27 18.99
C ASP A 9 -12.76 -27.01 18.31
N ARG A 10 -12.61 -28.31 18.07
CA ARG A 10 -13.69 -29.17 17.52
C ARG A 10 -14.92 -29.23 18.44
N GLU A 11 -14.70 -29.36 19.76
CA GLU A 11 -15.82 -29.31 20.70
C GLU A 11 -16.54 -27.96 20.69
N ALA A 12 -15.80 -26.84 20.57
CA ALA A 12 -16.39 -25.51 20.47
C ALA A 12 -17.22 -25.38 19.18
N ILE A 13 -16.72 -25.87 18.04
CA ILE A 13 -17.41 -25.89 16.76
C ILE A 13 -18.70 -26.72 16.85
N GLN A 14 -18.64 -27.94 17.41
CA GLN A 14 -19.80 -28.81 17.59
C GLN A 14 -20.89 -28.19 18.46
N LYS A 15 -20.50 -27.35 19.44
CA LYS A 15 -21.40 -26.60 20.32
C LYS A 15 -21.88 -25.28 19.69
N GLY A 16 -21.52 -24.98 18.45
CA GLY A 16 -21.87 -23.72 17.75
C GLY A 16 -21.18 -22.49 18.32
N LYS A 17 -20.12 -22.63 19.11
CA LYS A 17 -19.36 -21.53 19.73
C LYS A 17 -18.28 -21.00 18.75
N TYR A 18 -18.72 -20.59 17.56
CA TYR A 18 -17.80 -20.22 16.48
C TYR A 18 -16.85 -19.07 16.81
N ARG A 19 -17.32 -18.03 17.56
CA ARG A 19 -16.44 -16.90 17.94
C ARG A 19 -15.26 -17.36 18.80
N TRP A 20 -15.53 -18.24 19.77
CA TRP A 20 -14.49 -18.79 20.63
C TRP A 20 -13.55 -19.73 19.86
N ALA A 21 -14.09 -20.57 18.98
CA ALA A 21 -13.29 -21.43 18.11
C ALA A 21 -12.40 -20.59 17.17
N ALA A 22 -12.92 -19.50 16.61
CA ALA A 22 -12.16 -18.58 15.74
C ALA A 22 -10.98 -17.96 16.50
N GLU A 23 -11.17 -17.49 17.75
CA GLU A 23 -10.13 -16.89 18.55
C GLU A 23 -8.98 -17.88 18.83
N LEU A 24 -9.31 -19.08 19.29
CA LEU A 24 -8.31 -20.12 19.59
C LEU A 24 -7.54 -20.54 18.32
N LEU A 25 -8.27 -20.84 17.23
CA LEU A 25 -7.67 -21.29 15.98
C LEU A 25 -6.84 -20.20 15.33
N ASN A 26 -7.24 -18.92 15.44
CA ASN A 26 -6.44 -17.81 14.95
C ASN A 26 -5.08 -17.76 15.63
N HIS A 27 -5.03 -17.81 16.96
CA HIS A 27 -3.77 -17.90 17.68
C HIS A 27 -2.93 -19.11 17.28
N HIS A 28 -3.59 -20.24 17.03
CA HIS A 28 -2.89 -21.46 16.60
C HIS A 28 -2.30 -21.31 15.18
N VAL A 29 -3.03 -20.75 14.24
CA VAL A 29 -2.56 -20.50 12.85
C VAL A 29 -1.38 -19.53 12.84
N PHE A 30 -1.41 -18.47 13.68
CA PHE A 30 -0.28 -17.53 13.78
C PHE A 30 0.95 -18.15 14.45
N ALA A 31 0.76 -19.04 15.43
CA ALA A 31 1.87 -19.74 16.07
C ALA A 31 2.46 -20.86 15.19
N TYR A 32 1.64 -21.49 14.35
CA TYR A 32 2.00 -22.63 13.49
C TYR A 32 1.41 -22.47 12.10
N PRO A 33 1.95 -21.57 11.25
CA PRO A 33 1.37 -21.21 9.95
C PRO A 33 1.23 -22.39 8.98
N ASP A 34 2.11 -23.38 9.08
CA ASP A 34 2.13 -24.56 8.21
C ASP A 34 1.12 -25.65 8.62
N ASN A 35 0.41 -25.46 9.74
CA ASN A 35 -0.57 -26.42 10.20
C ASN A 35 -1.84 -26.37 9.35
N LYS A 36 -1.89 -27.24 8.32
CA LYS A 36 -3.00 -27.31 7.35
C LYS A 36 -4.34 -27.66 8.00
N GLU A 37 -4.33 -28.47 9.08
CA GLU A 37 -5.54 -28.86 9.78
C GLU A 37 -6.14 -27.65 10.54
N ALA A 38 -5.33 -26.89 11.27
CA ALA A 38 -5.77 -25.69 11.95
C ALA A 38 -6.29 -24.63 10.96
N ARG A 39 -5.59 -24.45 9.84
CA ARG A 39 -6.05 -23.55 8.77
C ARG A 39 -7.40 -23.96 8.19
N ALA A 40 -7.60 -25.24 7.94
CA ALA A 40 -8.87 -25.75 7.41
C ALA A 40 -10.01 -25.55 8.41
N LEU A 41 -9.80 -25.88 9.70
CA LEU A 41 -10.78 -25.67 10.74
C LEU A 41 -11.14 -24.20 10.93
N LEU A 42 -10.15 -23.31 10.93
CA LEU A 42 -10.40 -21.86 11.02
C LEU A 42 -11.18 -21.35 9.80
N ALA A 43 -10.88 -21.85 8.62
CA ALA A 43 -11.62 -21.51 7.40
C ALA A 43 -13.09 -21.91 7.51
N ASP A 44 -13.38 -23.13 8.01
CA ASP A 44 -14.76 -23.60 8.20
C ASP A 44 -15.51 -22.75 9.25
N VAL A 45 -14.82 -22.38 10.33
CA VAL A 45 -15.38 -21.49 11.36
C VAL A 45 -15.69 -20.10 10.79
N TYR A 46 -14.78 -19.50 10.03
CA TYR A 46 -15.02 -18.20 9.40
C TYR A 46 -16.14 -18.27 8.37
N GLU A 47 -16.26 -19.35 7.62
CA GLU A 47 -17.36 -19.56 6.68
C GLU A 47 -18.72 -19.57 7.40
N GLN A 48 -18.83 -20.31 8.51
CA GLN A 48 -20.04 -20.31 9.33
C GLN A 48 -20.36 -18.93 9.92
N MET A 49 -19.35 -18.21 10.41
CA MET A 49 -19.53 -16.84 10.90
C MET A 49 -19.93 -15.89 9.78
N GLY A 50 -19.42 -16.08 8.57
CA GLY A 50 -19.80 -15.32 7.39
C GLY A 50 -21.25 -15.53 6.99
N TYR A 51 -21.74 -16.78 6.99
CA TYR A 51 -23.12 -17.10 6.67
C TYR A 51 -24.13 -16.58 7.72
N GLN A 52 -23.68 -16.45 8.97
CA GLN A 52 -24.48 -15.91 10.06
C GLN A 52 -24.41 -14.39 10.19
N ALA A 53 -23.52 -13.73 9.44
CA ALA A 53 -23.35 -12.28 9.53
C ALA A 53 -24.48 -11.56 8.81
N GLU A 54 -25.19 -10.66 9.53
CA GLU A 54 -26.22 -9.79 8.97
C GLU A 54 -25.62 -8.68 8.09
N SER A 55 -24.47 -8.13 8.52
CA SER A 55 -23.76 -7.08 7.81
C SER A 55 -22.96 -7.63 6.61
N GLY A 56 -23.17 -7.04 5.43
CA GLY A 56 -22.41 -7.38 4.21
C GLY A 56 -20.90 -7.25 4.36
N PRO A 57 -20.37 -6.16 4.93
CA PRO A 57 -18.93 -6.04 5.22
C PRO A 57 -18.38 -7.15 6.11
N TRP A 58 -19.05 -7.47 7.21
CA TRP A 58 -18.66 -8.56 8.10
C TRP A 58 -18.66 -9.92 7.40
N ARG A 59 -19.72 -10.19 6.64
CA ARG A 59 -19.82 -11.42 5.81
C ARG A 59 -18.64 -11.53 4.87
N ASN A 60 -18.36 -10.47 4.12
CA ASN A 60 -17.28 -10.47 3.13
C ASN A 60 -15.92 -10.67 3.79
N PHE A 61 -15.70 -10.07 4.96
CA PHE A 61 -14.45 -10.22 5.69
C PHE A 61 -14.21 -11.68 6.10
N TYR A 62 -15.21 -12.32 6.72
CA TYR A 62 -15.10 -13.72 7.11
C TYR A 62 -14.94 -14.67 5.92
N LEU A 63 -15.72 -14.49 4.86
CA LEU A 63 -15.60 -15.34 3.66
C LEU A 63 -14.27 -15.14 2.92
N SER A 64 -13.74 -13.92 2.89
CA SER A 64 -12.41 -13.64 2.34
C SER A 64 -11.32 -14.31 3.18
N GLY A 65 -11.40 -14.23 4.50
CA GLY A 65 -10.46 -14.91 5.41
C GLY A 65 -10.53 -16.44 5.25
N ALA A 66 -11.72 -17.01 5.13
CA ALA A 66 -11.88 -18.45 4.87
C ALA A 66 -11.22 -18.87 3.55
N LYS A 67 -11.37 -18.05 2.50
CA LYS A 67 -10.73 -18.29 1.20
C LYS A 67 -9.21 -18.19 1.32
N GLU A 68 -8.68 -17.14 1.99
CA GLU A 68 -7.25 -16.96 2.21
C GLU A 68 -6.62 -18.17 2.91
N LEU A 69 -7.26 -18.68 3.97
CA LEU A 69 -6.78 -19.86 4.71
C LEU A 69 -6.68 -21.11 3.83
N ARG A 70 -7.59 -21.27 2.86
CA ARG A 70 -7.63 -22.43 1.95
C ARG A 70 -6.71 -22.32 0.75
N THR A 71 -6.61 -21.12 0.15
CA THR A 71 -5.98 -20.92 -1.16
C THR A 71 -4.88 -19.85 -1.19
N GLY A 72 -4.65 -19.16 -0.09
CA GLY A 72 -3.80 -17.97 -0.07
C GLY A 72 -4.47 -16.76 -0.70
N VAL A 73 -3.73 -15.66 -0.79
CA VAL A 73 -4.16 -14.42 -1.45
C VAL A 73 -3.93 -14.50 -2.95
N ASP A 74 -4.94 -14.18 -3.76
CA ASP A 74 -4.84 -14.15 -5.23
C ASP A 74 -4.74 -12.70 -5.72
N ILE A 75 -3.53 -12.24 -5.93
CA ILE A 75 -3.16 -10.90 -6.38
C ILE A 75 -3.86 -10.49 -7.69
N ARG A 76 -4.11 -11.44 -8.58
CA ARG A 76 -4.58 -11.19 -9.94
C ARG A 76 -6.04 -10.77 -10.03
N ARG A 77 -6.78 -10.79 -8.93
CA ARG A 77 -8.23 -10.51 -8.87
C ARG A 77 -8.60 -9.25 -8.13
N GLY A 78 -7.62 -8.52 -7.58
CA GLY A 78 -7.88 -7.25 -6.92
C GLY A 78 -8.21 -6.16 -7.95
N PRO A 79 -9.21 -5.29 -7.71
CA PRO A 79 -9.41 -4.12 -8.53
C PRO A 79 -8.20 -3.19 -8.38
N SER A 80 -7.63 -2.72 -9.50
CA SER A 80 -6.60 -1.68 -9.44
C SER A 80 -7.26 -0.36 -9.02
N THR A 81 -6.87 0.16 -7.87
CA THR A 81 -7.31 1.47 -7.39
C THR A 81 -6.53 2.62 -8.03
N ALA A 82 -5.45 2.31 -8.76
CA ALA A 82 -4.62 3.25 -9.49
C ALA A 82 -4.86 3.13 -11.01
N SER A 83 -6.12 3.20 -11.46
CA SER A 83 -6.40 3.27 -12.90
C SER A 83 -5.90 4.59 -13.47
N PRO A 84 -5.48 4.64 -14.76
CA PRO A 84 -5.05 5.88 -15.41
C PRO A 84 -6.06 7.02 -15.30
N ASP A 85 -7.35 6.71 -15.42
CA ASP A 85 -8.43 7.68 -15.30
C ASP A 85 -8.53 8.25 -13.89
N MET A 86 -8.38 7.42 -12.86
CA MET A 86 -8.39 7.88 -11.48
C MET A 86 -7.19 8.78 -11.19
N VAL A 87 -5.98 8.36 -11.58
CA VAL A 87 -4.74 9.12 -11.35
C VAL A 87 -4.77 10.46 -12.08
N SER A 88 -5.31 10.51 -13.31
CA SER A 88 -5.38 11.75 -14.09
C SER A 88 -6.39 12.78 -13.55
N ASN A 89 -7.42 12.32 -12.84
CA ASN A 89 -8.45 13.18 -12.26
C ASN A 89 -8.18 13.61 -10.81
N VAL A 90 -7.17 13.03 -10.14
CA VAL A 90 -6.77 13.47 -8.79
C VAL A 90 -6.01 14.80 -8.88
N PRO A 91 -6.34 15.82 -8.06
CA PRO A 91 -5.57 17.06 -7.99
C PRO A 91 -4.10 16.79 -7.68
N THR A 92 -3.20 17.58 -8.27
CA THR A 92 -1.75 17.40 -8.10
C THR A 92 -1.33 17.45 -6.63
N SER A 93 -1.90 18.36 -5.85
CA SER A 93 -1.62 18.47 -4.41
C SER A 93 -1.98 17.19 -3.65
N MET A 94 -3.18 16.64 -3.88
CA MET A 94 -3.62 15.39 -3.25
C MET A 94 -2.73 14.20 -3.65
N PHE A 95 -2.27 14.20 -4.89
CA PHE A 95 -1.34 13.17 -5.35
C PHE A 95 0.02 13.27 -4.66
N LEU A 96 0.54 14.49 -4.44
CA LEU A 96 1.77 14.73 -3.69
C LEU A 96 1.61 14.40 -2.20
N ASP A 97 0.42 14.64 -1.62
CA ASP A 97 0.09 14.19 -0.26
C ASP A 97 0.09 12.66 -0.16
N PHE A 98 -0.44 11.97 -1.18
CA PHE A 98 -0.37 10.51 -1.23
C PHE A 98 1.08 10.00 -1.33
N MET A 99 1.95 10.68 -2.09
CA MET A 99 3.38 10.36 -2.09
C MET A 99 4.01 10.52 -0.71
N ALA A 100 3.60 11.53 0.05
CA ALA A 100 4.08 11.73 1.42
C ALA A 100 3.68 10.57 2.35
N VAL A 101 2.49 9.99 2.18
CA VAL A 101 2.07 8.78 2.90
C VAL A 101 2.91 7.56 2.54
N ARG A 102 3.37 7.47 1.28
CA ARG A 102 4.23 6.37 0.80
C ARG A 102 5.69 6.54 1.18
N PHE A 103 6.09 7.69 1.67
CA PHE A 103 7.49 7.95 1.98
C PHE A 103 7.95 7.12 3.17
N ASN A 104 8.98 6.31 2.97
CA ASN A 104 9.60 5.51 4.02
C ASN A 104 10.59 6.39 4.82
N PRO A 105 10.30 6.64 6.11
CA PRO A 105 11.13 7.50 6.95
C PRO A 105 12.41 6.81 7.44
N GLU A 106 12.55 5.50 7.30
CA GLU A 106 13.69 4.74 7.83
C GLU A 106 15.02 5.22 7.24
N GLY A 107 15.92 5.68 8.10
CA GLY A 107 17.22 6.23 7.70
C GLY A 107 17.12 7.56 6.92
N ALA A 108 16.08 8.35 7.15
CA ALA A 108 15.89 9.66 6.56
C ALA A 108 16.08 10.82 7.56
N ASP A 109 16.46 10.53 8.80
CA ASP A 109 16.51 11.52 9.92
C ASP A 109 17.40 12.72 9.63
N ASP A 110 18.53 12.51 8.96
CA ASP A 110 19.49 13.56 8.63
C ASP A 110 19.31 14.10 7.19
N LEU A 111 18.23 13.70 6.50
CA LEU A 111 18.00 14.15 5.14
C LEU A 111 17.22 15.45 5.12
N GLU A 112 17.85 16.47 4.56
CA GLU A 112 17.20 17.73 4.19
C GLU A 112 17.28 17.88 2.67
N VAL A 113 16.14 17.86 1.99
CA VAL A 113 16.05 17.95 0.53
C VAL A 113 14.89 18.85 0.14
N LYS A 114 15.13 19.77 -0.79
CA LYS A 114 14.10 20.60 -1.42
C LYS A 114 14.10 20.40 -2.93
N ILE A 115 12.95 20.12 -3.50
CA ILE A 115 12.75 19.92 -4.92
C ILE A 115 11.64 20.84 -5.41
N ASN A 116 11.96 21.67 -6.41
CA ASN A 116 10.94 22.38 -7.16
C ASN A 116 10.32 21.44 -8.21
N LEU A 117 8.99 21.41 -8.27
CA LEU A 117 8.24 20.79 -9.36
C LEU A 117 7.59 21.88 -10.19
N ASP A 118 7.74 21.83 -11.51
CA ASP A 118 7.17 22.76 -12.45
C ASP A 118 6.42 21.98 -13.55
N PHE A 119 5.09 21.96 -13.47
CA PHE A 119 4.22 21.27 -14.42
C PHE A 119 3.87 22.20 -15.58
N THR A 120 4.44 21.93 -16.75
CA THR A 120 4.39 22.86 -17.89
C THR A 120 3.04 22.90 -18.59
N ASP A 121 2.25 21.84 -18.51
CA ASP A 121 0.91 21.72 -19.10
C ASP A 121 -0.17 22.35 -18.22
N THR A 122 -0.16 22.07 -16.91
CA THR A 122 -1.15 22.61 -15.95
C THR A 122 -0.76 23.96 -15.37
N LYS A 123 0.49 24.42 -15.57
CA LYS A 123 1.06 25.65 -14.99
C LYS A 123 1.11 25.62 -13.45
N GLU A 124 1.04 24.44 -12.86
CA GLU A 124 1.15 24.27 -11.43
C GLU A 124 2.63 24.20 -11.00
N GLN A 125 2.92 24.81 -9.89
CA GLN A 125 4.24 24.80 -9.26
C GLN A 125 4.15 24.36 -7.82
N PHE A 126 5.10 23.50 -7.39
CA PHE A 126 5.18 23.00 -6.03
C PHE A 126 6.63 23.01 -5.55
N VAL A 127 6.77 23.15 -4.24
CA VAL A 127 8.02 22.79 -3.54
C VAL A 127 7.76 21.53 -2.73
N LEU A 128 8.51 20.48 -3.01
CA LEU A 128 8.61 19.34 -2.12
C LEU A 128 9.74 19.60 -1.13
N SER A 129 9.50 19.37 0.15
CA SER A 129 10.52 19.48 1.19
C SER A 129 10.53 18.22 2.04
N LEU A 130 11.69 17.60 2.12
CA LEU A 130 11.97 16.50 3.04
C LEU A 130 12.81 17.07 4.18
N ASN A 131 12.28 17.02 5.38
CA ASN A 131 13.00 17.34 6.61
C ASN A 131 12.39 16.57 7.80
N ASN A 132 13.19 16.26 8.80
CA ASN A 132 12.76 15.48 9.96
C ASN A 132 12.00 14.20 9.55
N SER A 133 12.47 13.50 8.53
CA SER A 133 11.87 12.27 7.96
C SER A 133 10.44 12.44 7.42
N VAL A 134 9.99 13.68 7.17
CA VAL A 134 8.65 13.98 6.64
C VAL A 134 8.75 14.66 5.29
N LEU A 135 8.03 14.11 4.30
CA LEU A 135 7.87 14.72 2.99
C LEU A 135 6.64 15.63 2.98
N ASN A 136 6.84 16.91 2.67
CA ASN A 136 5.78 17.91 2.58
C ASN A 136 5.75 18.53 1.19
N ASN A 137 4.61 19.08 0.79
CA ASN A 137 4.49 19.87 -0.42
C ASN A 137 3.82 21.23 -0.16
N ILE A 138 4.21 22.22 -0.91
CA ILE A 138 3.60 23.57 -0.88
C ILE A 138 3.30 23.97 -2.32
N GLN A 139 2.04 24.19 -2.62
CA GLN A 139 1.57 24.63 -3.93
C GLN A 139 1.82 26.13 -4.17
N ASN A 140 1.95 26.51 -5.45
CA ASN A 140 2.17 27.89 -5.91
C ASN A 140 3.43 28.51 -5.35
N LYS A 141 4.47 27.71 -5.10
CA LYS A 141 5.75 28.16 -4.58
C LYS A 141 6.91 27.50 -5.32
N GLN A 142 7.99 28.27 -5.44
CA GLN A 142 9.32 27.77 -5.83
C GLN A 142 10.33 28.27 -4.79
N ASP A 143 11.33 27.45 -4.47
CA ASP A 143 12.42 27.83 -3.55
C ASP A 143 13.68 28.07 -4.40
N GLU A 144 14.26 29.26 -4.33
CA GLU A 144 15.49 29.62 -5.05
C GLU A 144 16.70 28.78 -4.61
N LYS A 145 16.62 28.22 -3.39
CA LYS A 145 17.66 27.37 -2.80
C LYS A 145 17.31 25.88 -2.89
N ALA A 146 16.39 25.50 -3.78
CA ALA A 146 16.07 24.10 -3.98
C ALA A 146 17.28 23.32 -4.51
N ASP A 147 17.47 22.11 -4.00
CA ASP A 147 18.56 21.22 -4.42
C ASP A 147 18.40 20.78 -5.87
N ALA A 148 17.14 20.61 -6.31
CA ALA A 148 16.83 20.26 -7.68
C ALA A 148 15.52 20.92 -8.14
N THR A 149 15.39 21.07 -9.47
CA THR A 149 14.14 21.48 -10.12
C THR A 149 13.77 20.43 -11.16
N LEU A 150 12.56 19.92 -11.07
CA LEU A 150 12.00 18.95 -12.01
C LEU A 150 10.93 19.63 -12.85
N THR A 151 11.19 19.80 -14.17
CA THR A 151 10.26 20.39 -15.12
C THR A 151 9.75 19.31 -16.07
N LEU A 152 8.43 19.09 -16.06
CA LEU A 152 7.78 18.05 -16.85
C LEU A 152 6.29 18.39 -17.06
N THR A 153 5.57 17.56 -17.81
CA THR A 153 4.10 17.63 -17.86
C THR A 153 3.49 16.77 -16.76
N ARG A 154 2.28 17.12 -16.32
CA ARG A 154 1.51 16.30 -15.39
C ARG A 154 1.23 14.91 -15.98
N THR A 155 1.03 14.82 -17.28
CA THR A 155 0.85 13.53 -17.97
C THR A 155 2.06 12.61 -17.79
N ILE A 156 3.27 13.10 -18.06
CA ILE A 156 4.51 12.32 -17.88
C ILE A 156 4.70 11.92 -16.40
N PHE A 157 4.40 12.84 -15.48
CA PHE A 157 4.46 12.54 -14.06
C PHE A 157 3.55 11.37 -13.68
N ASN A 158 2.30 11.37 -14.16
CA ASN A 158 1.36 10.27 -13.94
C ASN A 158 1.87 8.95 -14.51
N GLU A 159 2.40 8.94 -15.74
CA GLU A 159 2.96 7.74 -16.37
C GLU A 159 4.13 7.14 -15.58
N VAL A 160 5.02 8.00 -15.07
CA VAL A 160 6.14 7.55 -14.22
C VAL A 160 5.62 6.92 -12.93
N VAL A 161 4.67 7.56 -12.28
CA VAL A 161 4.13 7.07 -11.01
C VAL A 161 3.34 5.78 -11.16
N MET A 162 2.65 5.60 -12.29
CA MET A 162 1.94 4.35 -12.62
C MET A 162 2.88 3.23 -13.10
N GLY A 163 4.19 3.51 -13.20
CA GLY A 163 5.17 2.55 -13.68
C GLY A 163 5.12 2.27 -15.19
N ALA A 164 4.38 3.08 -15.96
CA ALA A 164 4.32 2.96 -17.43
C ALA A 164 5.64 3.41 -18.07
N THR A 165 6.38 4.30 -17.43
CA THR A 165 7.72 4.76 -17.82
C THR A 165 8.55 5.07 -16.56
N SER A 166 9.73 5.66 -16.70
CA SER A 166 10.58 6.07 -15.58
C SER A 166 11.24 7.41 -15.83
N PHE A 167 11.61 8.13 -14.77
CA PHE A 167 12.31 9.41 -14.89
C PHE A 167 13.57 9.32 -15.78
N PRO A 168 14.48 8.33 -15.62
CA PRO A 168 15.65 8.24 -16.51
C PRO A 168 15.29 8.13 -17.99
N ILE A 169 14.26 7.34 -18.34
CA ILE A 169 13.82 7.18 -19.72
C ILE A 169 13.28 8.51 -20.27
N GLU A 170 12.44 9.20 -19.50
CA GLU A 170 11.82 10.44 -19.94
C GLU A 170 12.82 11.63 -19.96
N ILE A 171 13.87 11.59 -19.16
CA ILE A 171 15.01 12.54 -19.26
C ILE A 171 15.77 12.33 -20.57
N ILE A 172 16.08 11.08 -20.93
CA ILE A 172 16.75 10.76 -22.21
C ILE A 172 15.91 11.19 -23.42
N LYS A 173 14.61 11.03 -23.35
CA LYS A 173 13.68 11.49 -24.40
C LYS A 173 13.50 13.01 -24.46
N GLY A 174 13.97 13.74 -23.44
CA GLY A 174 13.83 15.19 -23.33
C GLY A 174 12.46 15.66 -22.82
N ASN A 175 11.60 14.76 -22.37
CA ASN A 175 10.29 15.07 -21.80
C ASN A 175 10.35 15.56 -20.36
N VAL A 176 11.46 15.26 -19.67
CA VAL A 176 11.73 15.68 -18.30
C VAL A 176 13.06 16.44 -18.29
N LYS A 177 13.05 17.65 -17.71
CA LYS A 177 14.26 18.44 -17.48
C LYS A 177 14.57 18.45 -15.99
N VAL A 178 15.83 18.21 -15.66
CA VAL A 178 16.34 18.26 -14.30
C VAL A 178 17.36 19.38 -14.20
N GLY A 179 17.08 20.36 -13.35
CA GLY A 179 18.02 21.39 -12.93
C GLY A 179 18.59 21.08 -11.55
N GLY A 180 19.81 21.51 -11.26
CA GLY A 180 20.44 21.30 -9.96
C GLY A 180 20.98 19.88 -9.76
N ASN A 181 20.84 19.32 -8.57
CA ASN A 181 21.41 18.04 -8.20
C ASN A 181 20.44 16.86 -8.41
N PRO A 182 20.66 16.00 -9.40
CA PRO A 182 19.76 14.87 -9.66
C PRO A 182 19.74 13.82 -8.52
N LEU A 183 20.78 13.77 -7.67
CA LEU A 183 20.79 12.87 -6.52
C LEU A 183 19.74 13.27 -5.46
N ALA A 184 19.33 14.54 -5.42
CA ALA A 184 18.26 14.99 -4.56
C ALA A 184 16.92 14.30 -4.92
N LEU A 185 16.65 14.15 -6.21
CA LEU A 185 15.48 13.41 -6.70
C LEU A 185 15.55 11.93 -6.27
N ALA A 186 16.69 11.30 -6.47
CA ALA A 186 16.86 9.90 -6.10
C ALA A 186 16.64 9.67 -4.58
N ARG A 187 17.13 10.58 -3.72
CA ARG A 187 16.95 10.49 -2.26
C ARG A 187 15.49 10.48 -1.83
N VAL A 188 14.61 11.15 -2.56
CA VAL A 188 13.17 11.18 -2.26
C VAL A 188 12.44 10.03 -2.93
N PHE A 189 12.57 9.90 -4.26
CA PHE A 189 11.76 8.97 -5.03
C PHE A 189 12.12 7.49 -4.82
N SER A 190 13.37 7.17 -4.47
CA SER A 190 13.76 5.79 -4.14
C SER A 190 13.26 5.30 -2.79
N ARG A 191 12.68 6.19 -1.97
CA ARG A 191 12.13 5.88 -0.64
C ARG A 191 10.61 5.81 -0.63
N LEU A 192 9.98 5.80 -1.80
CA LEU A 192 8.53 5.61 -1.88
C LEU A 192 8.21 4.12 -1.83
N ASP A 193 7.55 3.70 -0.76
CA ASP A 193 7.10 2.32 -0.61
C ASP A 193 6.02 1.98 -1.62
N ASP A 194 6.06 0.77 -2.13
CA ASP A 194 4.98 0.17 -2.88
C ASP A 194 4.07 -0.60 -1.91
N PHE A 195 2.80 -0.27 -1.90
CA PHE A 195 1.81 -1.02 -1.14
C PHE A 195 1.24 -2.12 -2.01
N PRO A 196 1.65 -3.37 -1.80
CA PRO A 196 1.10 -4.48 -2.54
C PRO A 196 -0.40 -4.60 -2.25
N ALA A 197 -1.18 -4.87 -3.30
CA ALA A 197 -2.62 -5.10 -3.15
C ALA A 197 -2.94 -6.48 -2.53
N ASP A 198 -1.93 -7.31 -2.42
CA ASP A 198 -1.97 -8.65 -1.87
C ASP A 198 -1.36 -8.66 -0.48
N PHE A 199 -2.17 -8.52 0.50
CA PHE A 199 -1.76 -8.69 1.90
C PHE A 199 -2.66 -9.70 2.59
N ASN A 200 -2.07 -10.42 3.50
CA ASN A 200 -2.78 -11.40 4.32
C ASN A 200 -3.66 -10.67 5.34
N ILE A 201 -4.87 -11.17 5.58
CA ILE A 201 -5.80 -10.64 6.59
C ILE A 201 -5.99 -11.57 7.78
N VAL A 202 -5.76 -12.86 7.61
CA VAL A 202 -5.99 -13.90 8.64
C VAL A 202 -4.85 -14.91 8.75
N THR A 203 -3.78 -14.72 8.00
CA THR A 203 -2.53 -15.49 8.09
C THR A 203 -1.35 -14.55 8.29
N PRO A 204 -0.25 -15.01 8.93
CA PRO A 204 0.97 -14.20 9.08
C PRO A 204 1.65 -13.90 7.77
#